data_0d426a484ab4f31b901f566dcabcb937
#
_entry.id   0d426a484ab4f31b901f566dcabcb937
#
_cell.length_a   1.000
_cell.length_b   1.000
_cell.length_c   1.000
_cell.angle_alpha   90.00
_cell.angle_beta   90.00
_cell.angle_gamma   90.00
#
_symmetry.space_group_name_H-M   'P 1'
#
loop_
_entity.id
_entity.type
_entity.pdbx_description
1 polymer ?
#
loop_
_entity_poly.entity_id
_entity_poly.type
_entity_poly.pdbx_seq_one_letter_code
_entity_poly.pdbx_strand_id
1 'polypeptide(L)'
;MKHILFILIAIIATTGLQAQKNSYIETTRSWHYVYDENGKKIHTFSTTQGEVVAYSESFYIVKNGSWYYTFSAKGKKLHTFAVSNVGEVLTATGNTFTSRKGSWIYTWDKNGKKLATRSSHN
;
A
#
# COMPACT_ATOMS: atom_id res chain seq x y z
N MET A 1 -27.71 -30.11 6.16
CA MET A 1 -27.96 -28.66 6.08
C MET A 1 -27.20 -27.92 7.15
N LYS A 2 -27.43 -28.26 8.40
CA LYS A 2 -26.81 -27.54 9.50
C LYS A 2 -25.30 -27.70 9.53
N HIS A 3 -24.79 -28.81 9.05
CA HIS A 3 -23.36 -29.05 9.01
C HIS A 3 -22.64 -28.08 8.10
N ILE A 4 -23.31 -27.65 7.04
CA ILE A 4 -22.74 -26.73 6.09
C ILE A 4 -22.42 -25.40 6.75
N LEU A 5 -23.29 -24.97 7.66
CA LEU A 5 -23.07 -23.72 8.39
C LEU A 5 -21.84 -23.79 9.26
N PHE A 6 -21.57 -24.92 9.87
CA PHE A 6 -20.36 -25.07 10.67
C PHE A 6 -19.11 -24.95 9.84
N ILE A 7 -19.13 -25.55 8.67
CA ILE A 7 -17.98 -25.49 7.78
C ILE A 7 -17.68 -24.06 7.36
N LEU A 8 -18.72 -23.28 7.07
CA LEU A 8 -18.56 -21.89 6.69
C LEU A 8 -17.97 -21.08 7.82
N ILE A 9 -18.40 -21.34 9.03
CA ILE A 9 -17.87 -20.63 10.19
C ILE A 9 -16.40 -20.92 10.39
N ALA A 10 -16.00 -22.17 10.20
CA ALA A 10 -14.60 -22.54 10.32
C ALA A 10 -13.74 -21.83 9.29
N ILE A 11 -14.23 -21.69 8.08
CA ILE A 11 -13.51 -21.00 7.00
C ILE A 11 -13.34 -19.52 7.37
N ILE A 12 -14.37 -18.90 7.89
CA ILE A 12 -14.31 -17.50 8.28
C ILE A 12 -13.28 -17.30 9.39
N ALA A 13 -13.24 -18.21 10.34
CA ALA A 13 -12.27 -18.13 11.44
C ALA A 13 -10.85 -18.20 10.91
N THR A 14 -10.61 -19.10 9.94
CA THR A 14 -9.30 -19.21 9.32
C THR A 14 -8.92 -17.93 8.60
N THR A 15 -9.87 -17.36 7.86
CA THR A 15 -9.64 -16.11 7.15
C THR A 15 -9.31 -14.98 8.12
N GLY A 16 -9.93 -14.98 9.29
CA GLY A 16 -9.67 -13.96 10.29
C GLY A 16 -8.25 -13.93 10.80
N LEU A 17 -7.48 -14.99 10.60
CA LEU A 17 -6.09 -15.03 11.01
C LEU A 17 -5.14 -14.43 9.98
N GLN A 18 -5.63 -14.15 8.78
CA GLN A 18 -4.82 -13.58 7.72
C GLN A 18 -4.67 -12.09 7.92
N ALA A 19 -3.57 -11.54 7.40
CA ALA A 19 -3.36 -10.11 7.40
C ALA A 19 -4.45 -9.43 6.58
N GLN A 20 -4.90 -8.29 7.04
CA GLN A 20 -5.84 -7.48 6.28
C GLN A 20 -5.16 -6.88 5.06
N LYS A 21 -5.92 -6.69 4.01
CA LYS A 21 -5.41 -6.19 2.74
C LYS A 21 -6.13 -4.93 2.34
N ASN A 22 -5.36 -3.99 1.77
CA ASN A 22 -5.95 -2.81 1.15
C ASN A 22 -6.69 -3.24 -0.12
N SER A 23 -7.87 -2.74 -0.31
CA SER A 23 -8.56 -2.88 -1.60
C SER A 23 -8.76 -1.52 -2.24
N TYR A 24 -8.95 -0.50 -1.43
CA TYR A 24 -9.31 0.80 -1.94
C TYR A 24 -8.99 1.89 -0.90
N ILE A 25 -8.49 3.02 -1.37
CA ILE A 25 -8.28 4.18 -0.52
C ILE A 25 -9.09 5.33 -1.10
N GLU A 26 -10.02 5.83 -0.30
CA GLU A 26 -10.82 6.99 -0.66
C GLU A 26 -10.24 8.23 0.01
N THR A 27 -10.10 9.31 -0.75
CA THR A 27 -9.58 10.56 -0.21
C THR A 27 -10.65 11.63 -0.33
N THR A 28 -10.97 12.26 0.79
CA THR A 28 -11.81 13.43 0.84
C THR A 28 -10.92 14.65 1.06
N ARG A 29 -11.52 15.81 1.33
CA ARG A 29 -10.73 17.01 1.58
C ARG A 29 -9.82 16.86 2.79
N SER A 30 -10.29 16.19 3.85
CA SER A 30 -9.59 16.15 5.13
C SER A 30 -9.05 14.78 5.51
N TRP A 31 -9.54 13.72 4.90
CA TRP A 31 -9.27 12.37 5.35
C TRP A 31 -8.99 11.41 4.23
N HIS A 32 -8.08 10.46 4.49
CA HIS A 32 -7.88 9.25 3.70
C HIS A 32 -8.52 8.11 4.44
N TYR A 33 -9.34 7.31 3.76
CA TYR A 33 -10.01 6.14 4.32
C TYR A 33 -9.50 4.90 3.61
N VAL A 34 -8.98 3.96 4.37
CA VAL A 34 -8.46 2.70 3.81
C VAL A 34 -9.49 1.61 4.05
N TYR A 35 -9.90 0.94 2.98
CA TYR A 35 -10.89 -0.14 3.01
C TYR A 35 -10.24 -1.46 2.63
N ASP A 36 -10.72 -2.56 3.24
CA ASP A 36 -10.25 -3.88 2.88
C ASP A 36 -11.07 -4.43 1.71
N GLU A 37 -10.77 -5.67 1.32
CA GLU A 37 -11.39 -6.31 0.17
C GLU A 37 -12.88 -6.61 0.39
N ASN A 38 -13.36 -6.53 1.63
CA ASN A 38 -14.78 -6.71 1.96
C ASN A 38 -15.51 -5.39 2.10
N GLY A 39 -14.85 -4.28 1.78
CA GLY A 39 -15.44 -2.95 1.92
C GLY A 39 -15.45 -2.41 3.33
N LYS A 40 -14.74 -3.04 4.24
CA LYS A 40 -14.67 -2.59 5.62
C LYS A 40 -13.56 -1.55 5.77
N LYS A 41 -13.88 -0.46 6.46
CA LYS A 41 -12.88 0.56 6.75
C LYS A 41 -11.94 0.03 7.83
N ILE A 42 -10.65 -0.02 7.53
CA ILE A 42 -9.65 -0.58 8.43
C ILE A 42 -8.70 0.46 8.99
N HIS A 43 -8.65 1.64 8.37
CA HIS A 43 -7.75 2.70 8.85
C HIS A 43 -8.18 4.04 8.27
N THR A 44 -7.92 5.11 9.02
CA THR A 44 -8.24 6.48 8.61
C THR A 44 -7.06 7.37 9.04
N PHE A 45 -6.64 8.25 8.16
CA PHE A 45 -5.60 9.21 8.54
C PHE A 45 -5.85 10.55 7.82
N SER A 46 -5.28 11.61 8.39
CA SER A 46 -5.51 12.97 7.91
C SER A 46 -4.77 13.23 6.61
N THR A 47 -5.36 14.03 5.72
CA THR A 47 -4.68 14.46 4.49
C THR A 47 -3.49 15.36 4.79
N THR A 48 -3.38 15.90 6.02
CA THR A 48 -2.18 16.66 6.40
C THR A 48 -0.94 15.79 6.47
N GLN A 49 -1.09 14.47 6.55
CA GLN A 49 0.05 13.56 6.53
C GLN A 49 0.64 13.39 5.14
N GLY A 50 -0.06 13.82 4.11
CA GLY A 50 0.44 13.81 2.76
C GLY A 50 -0.56 13.23 1.77
N GLU A 51 -0.08 13.03 0.55
CA GLU A 51 -0.87 12.54 -0.58
C GLU A 51 -0.59 11.05 -0.79
N VAL A 52 -1.64 10.24 -0.94
CA VAL A 52 -1.46 8.83 -1.31
C VAL A 52 -1.12 8.80 -2.79
N VAL A 53 0.09 8.35 -3.12
CA VAL A 53 0.56 8.33 -4.51
C VAL A 53 0.42 6.96 -5.15
N ALA A 54 0.35 5.89 -4.36
CA ALA A 54 0.11 4.54 -4.87
C ALA A 54 -0.25 3.63 -3.71
N TYR A 55 -0.91 2.52 -4.02
CA TYR A 55 -1.17 1.48 -3.03
C TYR A 55 -1.35 0.14 -3.72
N SER A 56 -1.12 -0.91 -2.95
CA SER A 56 -1.40 -2.29 -3.32
C SER A 56 -2.22 -2.92 -2.21
N GLU A 57 -2.42 -4.22 -2.29
CA GLU A 57 -3.16 -4.93 -1.24
C GLU A 57 -2.41 -4.97 0.09
N SER A 58 -1.08 -4.80 0.11
CA SER A 58 -0.31 -4.97 1.33
C SER A 58 0.23 -3.69 1.93
N PHE A 59 0.24 -2.58 1.17
CA PHE A 59 0.80 -1.33 1.67
C PHE A 59 0.30 -0.14 0.87
N TYR A 60 0.55 1.05 1.38
CA TYR A 60 0.31 2.27 0.62
C TYR A 60 1.48 3.23 0.80
N ILE A 61 1.61 4.18 -0.12
CA ILE A 61 2.71 5.15 -0.16
C ILE A 61 2.13 6.54 -0.05
N VAL A 62 2.65 7.32 0.90
CA VAL A 62 2.25 8.70 1.11
C VAL A 62 3.44 9.60 0.82
N LYS A 63 3.21 10.64 0.03
CA LYS A 63 4.23 11.64 -0.24
C LYS A 63 3.94 12.87 0.61
N ASN A 64 4.96 13.33 1.34
CA ASN A 64 4.86 14.55 2.10
C ASN A 64 6.17 15.33 1.92
N GLY A 65 6.11 16.42 1.15
CA GLY A 65 7.29 17.21 0.86
C GLY A 65 8.34 16.41 0.12
N SER A 66 9.52 16.28 0.70
CA SER A 66 10.66 15.60 0.09
C SER A 66 10.74 14.11 0.44
N TRP A 67 9.70 13.57 1.05
CA TRP A 67 9.73 12.21 1.57
C TRP A 67 8.55 11.38 1.09
N TYR A 68 8.82 10.10 0.83
CA TYR A 68 7.79 9.08 0.67
C TYR A 68 7.82 8.21 1.92
N TYR A 69 6.64 7.87 2.40
CA TYR A 69 6.48 6.96 3.53
C TYR A 69 5.66 5.76 3.08
N THR A 70 6.13 4.55 3.37
CA THR A 70 5.33 3.37 3.15
C THR A 70 4.70 2.93 4.44
N PHE A 71 3.44 2.51 4.37
CA PHE A 71 2.66 2.08 5.53
C PHE A 71 2.00 0.75 5.22
N SER A 72 1.87 -0.11 6.24
CA SER A 72 1.06 -1.31 6.11
C SER A 72 -0.40 -0.95 5.95
N ALA A 73 -1.24 -1.94 5.61
CA ALA A 73 -2.67 -1.71 5.45
C ALA A 73 -3.30 -1.07 6.69
N LYS A 74 -2.80 -1.38 7.87
CA LYS A 74 -3.32 -0.85 9.14
C LYS A 74 -2.67 0.46 9.56
N GLY A 75 -1.78 1.01 8.75
CA GLY A 75 -1.20 2.31 9.03
C GLY A 75 0.10 2.31 9.79
N LYS A 76 0.76 1.16 9.91
CA LYS A 76 2.07 1.11 10.53
C LYS A 76 3.13 1.55 9.53
N LYS A 77 3.97 2.53 9.91
CA LYS A 77 5.04 3.00 9.03
C LYS A 77 6.08 1.89 8.84
N LEU A 78 6.39 1.59 7.58
CA LEU A 78 7.35 0.57 7.23
C LEU A 78 8.71 1.15 6.90
N HIS A 79 8.75 2.23 6.11
CA HIS A 79 10.01 2.82 5.69
C HIS A 79 9.81 4.26 5.23
N THR A 80 10.89 5.04 5.24
CA THR A 80 10.94 6.41 4.75
C THR A 80 11.96 6.48 3.62
N PHE A 81 11.54 7.02 2.48
CA PHE A 81 12.41 7.17 1.32
C PHE A 81 12.55 8.64 0.98
N ALA A 82 13.74 9.06 0.54
CA ALA A 82 13.88 10.40 -0.02
C ALA A 82 13.31 10.44 -1.42
N VAL A 83 12.49 11.42 -1.73
CA VAL A 83 11.94 11.60 -3.09
C VAL A 83 13.07 11.71 -4.10
N SER A 84 14.18 12.36 -3.73
CA SER A 84 15.33 12.54 -4.63
C SER A 84 15.98 11.21 -5.01
N ASN A 85 15.87 10.17 -4.17
CA ASN A 85 16.43 8.86 -4.48
C ASN A 85 15.47 8.00 -5.29
N VAL A 86 14.18 8.15 -5.04
CA VAL A 86 13.15 7.28 -5.65
C VAL A 86 12.69 7.85 -6.98
N GLY A 87 12.50 9.15 -7.05
CA GLY A 87 11.91 9.79 -8.22
C GLY A 87 10.40 9.73 -8.17
N GLU A 88 9.78 9.62 -9.34
CA GLU A 88 8.33 9.58 -9.46
C GLU A 88 7.82 8.16 -9.24
N VAL A 89 6.92 7.96 -8.31
CA VAL A 89 6.29 6.66 -8.09
C VAL A 89 5.29 6.39 -9.21
N LEU A 90 5.39 5.23 -9.84
CA LEU A 90 4.55 4.86 -10.98
C LEU A 90 3.41 3.95 -10.57
N THR A 91 3.70 2.85 -9.88
CA THR A 91 2.68 1.88 -9.51
C THR A 91 3.15 1.03 -8.34
N ALA A 92 2.21 0.43 -7.63
CA ALA A 92 2.48 -0.49 -6.53
C ALA A 92 1.77 -1.81 -6.82
N THR A 93 2.43 -2.92 -6.51
CA THR A 93 1.90 -4.27 -6.73
C THR A 93 2.46 -5.20 -5.67
N GLY A 94 1.58 -5.91 -4.97
CA GLY A 94 2.04 -6.83 -3.92
C GLY A 94 2.85 -6.11 -2.86
N ASN A 95 4.09 -6.50 -2.69
CA ASN A 95 4.99 -5.91 -1.69
C ASN A 95 6.02 -4.95 -2.29
N THR A 96 5.83 -4.57 -3.56
CA THR A 96 6.81 -3.75 -4.28
C THR A 96 6.15 -2.57 -4.95
N PHE A 97 6.97 -1.58 -5.31
CA PHE A 97 6.51 -0.49 -6.16
C PHE A 97 7.61 -0.13 -7.15
N THR A 98 7.22 0.52 -8.25
CA THR A 98 8.16 0.99 -9.25
C THR A 98 8.18 2.50 -9.26
N SER A 99 9.34 3.04 -9.62
CA SER A 99 9.52 4.48 -9.75
C SER A 99 10.39 4.79 -10.95
N ARG A 100 10.29 6.03 -11.42
CA ARG A 100 11.12 6.54 -12.51
C ARG A 100 11.97 7.69 -12.01
N LYS A 101 13.25 7.61 -12.30
CA LYS A 101 14.16 8.73 -12.02
C LYS A 101 15.04 8.90 -13.24
N GLY A 102 14.83 10.00 -13.98
CA GLY A 102 15.54 10.23 -15.22
C GLY A 102 15.28 9.11 -16.22
N SER A 103 16.34 8.45 -16.67
CA SER A 103 16.27 7.36 -17.64
C SER A 103 16.15 5.99 -17.00
N TRP A 104 15.92 5.94 -15.70
CA TRP A 104 15.95 4.69 -14.97
C TRP A 104 14.60 4.36 -14.36
N ILE A 105 14.25 3.07 -14.36
CA ILE A 105 13.09 2.53 -13.67
C ILE A 105 13.62 1.63 -12.57
N TYR A 106 13.18 1.92 -11.33
CA TYR A 106 13.58 1.15 -10.16
C TYR A 106 12.38 0.36 -9.65
N THR A 107 12.66 -0.84 -9.14
CA THR A 107 11.69 -1.60 -8.36
C THR A 107 12.16 -1.64 -6.93
N TRP A 108 11.28 -1.28 -6.02
CA TRP A 108 11.57 -1.18 -4.59
C TRP A 108 10.68 -2.12 -3.80
N ASP A 109 11.22 -2.67 -2.74
CA ASP A 109 10.46 -3.37 -1.73
C ASP A 109 9.83 -2.31 -0.80
N LYS A 110 8.66 -2.61 -0.26
CA LYS A 110 7.98 -1.67 0.64
C LYS A 110 8.78 -1.33 1.89
N ASN A 111 9.76 -2.16 2.24
CA ASN A 111 10.60 -1.97 3.42
C ASN A 111 11.91 -1.24 3.12
N GLY A 112 12.11 -0.77 1.90
CA GLY A 112 13.23 0.12 1.59
C GLY A 112 14.31 -0.45 0.71
N LYS A 113 14.23 -1.71 0.30
CA LYS A 113 15.27 -2.31 -0.50
C LYS A 113 15.02 -2.11 -1.99
N LYS A 114 16.05 -1.68 -2.72
CA LYS A 114 15.98 -1.61 -4.18
C LYS A 114 16.23 -3.00 -4.73
N LEU A 115 15.26 -3.54 -5.45
CA LEU A 115 15.31 -4.90 -5.97
C LEU A 115 15.81 -4.98 -7.39
N ALA A 116 15.56 -3.97 -8.21
CA ALA A 116 15.90 -4.02 -9.61
C ALA A 116 16.05 -2.61 -10.19
N THR A 117 16.85 -2.52 -11.23
CA THR A 117 17.06 -1.28 -12.00
C THR A 117 17.06 -1.65 -13.46
N ARG A 118 16.34 -0.89 -14.28
CA ARG A 118 16.40 -1.05 -15.73
C ARG A 118 16.31 0.31 -16.38
N SER A 119 16.73 0.41 -17.64
CA SER A 119 16.60 1.67 -18.33
C SER A 119 15.17 1.85 -18.85
N SER A 120 14.75 3.09 -18.89
CA SER A 120 13.48 3.46 -19.48
C SER A 120 13.57 3.36 -20.99
N HIS A 121 12.46 2.99 -21.64
CA HIS A 121 12.38 2.85 -23.09
C HIS A 121 11.86 4.09 -23.78
N ASN A 122 12.02 5.20 -23.19
CA ASN A 122 11.58 6.43 -23.84
C ASN A 122 12.59 6.94 -24.82
#